data_6ecd45dfc0a42553cf59f85f47776868
#
_entry.id   6ecd45dfc0a42553cf59f85f47776868
#
_cell.length_a   1.000
_cell.length_b   1.000
_cell.length_c   1.000
_cell.angle_alpha   90.00
_cell.angle_beta   90.00
_cell.angle_gamma   90.00
#
_symmetry.space_group_name_H-M   'P 1'
#
loop_
_entity.id
_entity.type
_entity.pdbx_description
1 polymer ?
#
loop_
_entity_poly.entity_id
_entity_poly.type
_entity_poly.pdbx_seq_one_letter_code
_entity_poly.pdbx_strand_id
1 'polypeptide(L)'
;MHKSNAMWSEYHTFLVAAQTLNFSRAAEPLGQNTSSISRAVTRLEEHLGLRLFNRMPSMRLTDPGERLYSEIAPLFEGLQEVESAIKSDDGKIRGRIRVVGSPEVVHWFINPAIARMLEEQHEIHFEVEASTRVPNPIEEPVDVYFSHRRAEVINKSLVARPICSMPQGLFASPLLLAGRKPPRVPDDLLQWPCLGRQGEPEWELIDPQGHKHLMPVQAILLATPNDARMDLTLRGLGIAQFNLPSANEAVESGKLVRVLPGYTLQNMSLYAFLLSRRLIPQAVQIFLRYTTEEAKKYFPD
;
A
#
# COMPACT_ATOMS: atom_id res chain seq x y z
N MET A 1 -10.12 -29.29 31.37
CA MET A 1 -10.47 -29.07 29.96
C MET A 1 -11.97 -28.80 29.87
N HIS A 2 -12.43 -27.71 29.31
CA HIS A 2 -13.78 -27.23 28.99
C HIS A 2 -14.19 -25.90 29.61
N LYS A 3 -13.39 -24.83 29.38
CA LYS A 3 -13.90 -23.47 29.51
C LYS A 3 -13.62 -22.62 28.24
N SER A 4 -13.00 -23.21 27.24
CA SER A 4 -12.59 -22.47 26.02
C SER A 4 -13.73 -22.26 24.98
N ASN A 5 -14.80 -23.06 25.06
CA ASN A 5 -15.83 -23.08 24.03
C ASN A 5 -16.90 -21.97 24.16
N ALA A 6 -16.92 -21.27 25.29
CA ALA A 6 -17.94 -20.24 25.58
C ALA A 6 -17.56 -18.83 25.11
N MET A 7 -16.31 -18.60 24.74
CA MET A 7 -15.79 -17.24 24.49
C MET A 7 -15.86 -16.76 23.04
N TRP A 8 -16.09 -17.64 22.06
CA TRP A 8 -16.18 -17.23 20.66
C TRP A 8 -17.33 -16.26 20.39
N SER A 9 -18.46 -16.47 21.06
CA SER A 9 -19.60 -15.57 20.97
C SER A 9 -19.30 -14.18 21.53
N GLU A 10 -18.55 -14.12 22.61
CA GLU A 10 -18.13 -12.89 23.27
C GLU A 10 -17.13 -12.11 22.39
N TYR A 11 -16.16 -12.80 21.78
CA TYR A 11 -15.25 -12.18 20.81
C TYR A 11 -15.98 -11.64 19.60
N HIS A 12 -16.92 -12.39 19.02
CA HIS A 12 -17.74 -11.92 17.91
C HIS A 12 -18.59 -10.71 18.31
N THR A 13 -19.22 -10.77 19.50
CA THR A 13 -20.00 -9.64 20.01
C THR A 13 -19.13 -8.40 20.24
N PHE A 14 -17.91 -8.59 20.75
CA PHE A 14 -16.94 -7.50 20.91
C PHE A 14 -16.58 -6.88 19.55
N LEU A 15 -16.31 -7.67 18.51
CA LEU A 15 -16.01 -7.17 17.16
C LEU A 15 -17.12 -6.29 16.61
N VAL A 16 -18.36 -6.74 16.64
CA VAL A 16 -19.50 -5.98 16.14
C VAL A 16 -19.71 -4.71 16.98
N ALA A 17 -19.50 -4.77 18.28
CA ALA A 17 -19.58 -3.61 19.16
C ALA A 17 -18.44 -2.60 18.89
N ALA A 18 -17.25 -3.06 18.55
CA ALA A 18 -16.10 -2.23 18.20
C ALA A 18 -16.31 -1.50 16.87
N GLN A 19 -16.88 -2.17 15.87
CA GLN A 19 -17.19 -1.58 14.57
C GLN A 19 -18.26 -0.48 14.65
N THR A 20 -19.26 -0.69 15.50
CA THR A 20 -20.39 0.25 15.60
C THR A 20 -20.18 1.36 16.64
N LEU A 21 -19.24 1.15 17.58
CA LEU A 21 -19.03 1.98 18.78
C LEU A 21 -20.33 2.32 19.50
N ASN A 22 -21.32 1.40 19.44
CA ASN A 22 -22.66 1.56 20.02
C ASN A 22 -23.32 0.20 20.25
N PHE A 23 -23.58 -0.15 21.51
CA PHE A 23 -24.17 -1.45 21.86
C PHE A 23 -25.58 -1.66 21.30
N SER A 24 -26.37 -0.60 21.14
CA SER A 24 -27.71 -0.73 20.55
C SER A 24 -27.63 -1.03 19.05
N ARG A 25 -26.72 -0.38 18.32
CA ARG A 25 -26.47 -0.67 16.90
C ARG A 25 -25.85 -2.05 16.70
N ALA A 26 -24.98 -2.49 17.62
CA ALA A 26 -24.40 -3.82 17.57
C ALA A 26 -25.42 -4.94 17.80
N ALA A 27 -26.50 -4.65 18.48
CA ALA A 27 -27.56 -5.61 18.80
C ALA A 27 -28.36 -6.05 17.55
N GLU A 28 -28.57 -5.14 16.60
CA GLU A 28 -29.36 -5.41 15.38
C GLU A 28 -28.78 -6.55 14.53
N PRO A 29 -27.53 -6.48 14.05
CA PRO A 29 -26.97 -7.54 13.21
C PRO A 29 -26.77 -8.87 13.96
N LEU A 30 -26.70 -8.84 15.29
CA LEU A 30 -26.56 -10.05 16.11
C LEU A 30 -27.90 -10.68 16.53
N GLY A 31 -29.03 -10.05 16.18
CA GLY A 31 -30.36 -10.51 16.60
C GLY A 31 -30.53 -10.55 18.11
N GLN A 32 -29.86 -9.68 18.85
CA GLN A 32 -29.82 -9.65 20.31
C GLN A 32 -30.35 -8.31 20.85
N ASN A 33 -30.51 -8.22 22.16
CA ASN A 33 -30.82 -6.94 22.81
C ASN A 33 -29.55 -6.29 23.39
N THR A 34 -29.59 -4.98 23.55
CA THR A 34 -28.46 -4.16 24.04
C THR A 34 -27.87 -4.67 25.35
N SER A 35 -28.72 -5.18 26.28
CA SER A 35 -28.25 -5.71 27.57
C SER A 35 -27.45 -7.00 27.41
N SER A 36 -27.77 -7.83 26.43
CA SER A 36 -27.02 -9.05 26.10
C SER A 36 -25.65 -8.70 25.54
N ILE A 37 -25.54 -7.72 24.63
CA ILE A 37 -24.28 -7.22 24.11
C ILE A 37 -23.38 -6.70 25.24
N SER A 38 -23.95 -5.81 26.10
CA SER A 38 -23.19 -5.26 27.23
C SER A 38 -22.69 -6.36 28.18
N ARG A 39 -23.49 -7.37 28.47
CA ARG A 39 -23.07 -8.52 29.31
C ARG A 39 -22.01 -9.39 28.65
N ALA A 40 -22.12 -9.64 27.36
CA ALA A 40 -21.12 -10.41 26.62
C ALA A 40 -19.76 -9.70 26.62
N VAL A 41 -19.74 -8.40 26.34
CA VAL A 41 -18.51 -7.58 26.43
C VAL A 41 -17.95 -7.58 27.85
N THR A 42 -18.80 -7.41 28.86
CA THR A 42 -18.33 -7.42 30.27
C THR A 42 -17.71 -8.77 30.63
N ARG A 43 -18.31 -9.91 30.24
CA ARG A 43 -17.71 -11.24 30.48
C ARG A 43 -16.35 -11.39 29.79
N LEU A 44 -16.20 -10.83 28.58
CA LEU A 44 -14.92 -10.84 27.88
C LEU A 44 -13.87 -9.98 28.60
N GLU A 45 -14.24 -8.77 29.05
CA GLU A 45 -13.38 -7.89 29.85
C GLU A 45 -12.93 -8.57 31.15
N GLU A 46 -13.85 -9.26 31.85
CA GLU A 46 -13.55 -10.03 33.05
C GLU A 46 -12.62 -11.21 32.78
N HIS A 47 -12.84 -11.93 31.68
CA HIS A 47 -12.00 -13.06 31.27
C HIS A 47 -10.56 -12.62 30.94
N LEU A 48 -10.40 -11.50 30.29
CA LEU A 48 -9.10 -10.95 29.91
C LEU A 48 -8.44 -10.14 31.05
N GLY A 49 -9.20 -9.76 32.07
CA GLY A 49 -8.74 -8.88 33.15
C GLY A 49 -8.45 -7.43 32.65
N LEU A 50 -9.02 -7.03 31.54
CA LEU A 50 -8.76 -5.74 30.86
C LEU A 50 -10.07 -5.08 30.47
N ARG A 51 -10.12 -3.73 30.53
CA ARG A 51 -11.20 -2.95 29.92
C ARG A 51 -10.94 -2.79 28.44
N LEU A 52 -11.94 -3.11 27.62
CA LEU A 52 -11.88 -3.01 26.16
C LEU A 52 -12.57 -1.74 25.63
N PHE A 53 -13.54 -1.21 26.40
CA PHE A 53 -14.24 0.02 26.06
C PHE A 53 -14.19 1.06 27.17
N ASN A 54 -13.99 2.33 26.77
CA ASN A 54 -14.34 3.50 27.53
C ASN A 54 -15.77 3.91 27.15
N ARG A 55 -16.67 3.98 28.16
CA ARG A 55 -18.12 4.19 27.94
C ARG A 55 -18.54 5.66 28.11
N MET A 56 -17.70 6.50 28.66
CA MET A 56 -17.96 7.91 28.95
C MET A 56 -16.82 8.78 28.47
N PRO A 57 -17.05 10.00 27.97
CA PRO A 57 -18.35 10.63 27.60
C PRO A 57 -18.94 10.07 26.31
N SER A 58 -18.17 9.38 25.48
CA SER A 58 -18.57 8.65 24.28
C SER A 58 -17.91 7.26 24.28
N MET A 59 -18.60 6.28 23.68
CA MET A 59 -18.05 4.93 23.58
C MET A 59 -16.86 4.91 22.63
N ARG A 60 -15.69 4.46 23.13
CA ARG A 60 -14.44 4.29 22.37
C ARG A 60 -13.74 3.04 22.83
N LEU A 61 -12.90 2.47 21.99
CA LEU A 61 -11.98 1.41 22.42
C LEU A 61 -10.92 1.99 23.38
N THR A 62 -10.42 1.15 24.26
CA THR A 62 -9.19 1.38 25.01
C THR A 62 -7.99 0.87 24.19
N ASP A 63 -6.75 1.20 24.57
CA ASP A 63 -5.55 0.65 23.90
C ASP A 63 -5.58 -0.90 23.86
N PRO A 64 -5.93 -1.64 24.96
CA PRO A 64 -6.15 -3.08 24.87
C PRO A 64 -7.29 -3.47 23.93
N GLY A 65 -8.37 -2.68 23.87
CA GLY A 65 -9.50 -2.92 22.97
C GLY A 65 -9.10 -2.76 21.49
N GLU A 66 -8.34 -1.74 21.15
CA GLU A 66 -7.81 -1.52 19.81
C GLU A 66 -6.87 -2.66 19.38
N ARG A 67 -5.96 -3.05 20.25
CA ARG A 67 -5.06 -4.18 20.00
C ARG A 67 -5.83 -5.48 19.80
N LEU A 68 -6.81 -5.78 20.64
CA LEU A 68 -7.64 -6.98 20.49
C LEU A 68 -8.41 -6.93 19.18
N TYR A 69 -9.02 -5.78 18.84
CA TYR A 69 -9.76 -5.62 17.60
C TYR A 69 -8.88 -5.87 16.37
N SER A 70 -7.70 -5.25 16.31
CA SER A 70 -6.77 -5.41 15.19
C SER A 70 -6.27 -6.84 14.99
N GLU A 71 -6.16 -7.61 16.08
CA GLU A 71 -5.70 -9.01 16.01
C GLU A 71 -6.81 -10.00 15.65
N ILE A 72 -8.04 -9.79 16.13
CA ILE A 72 -9.10 -10.79 15.96
C ILE A 72 -10.02 -10.50 14.75
N ALA A 73 -10.17 -9.24 14.31
CA ALA A 73 -11.03 -8.91 13.19
C ALA A 73 -10.64 -9.69 11.90
N PRO A 74 -9.35 -9.76 11.52
CA PRO A 74 -8.94 -10.54 10.35
C PRO A 74 -9.20 -12.05 10.49
N LEU A 75 -9.22 -12.57 11.73
CA LEU A 75 -9.50 -14.00 11.97
C LEU A 75 -10.97 -14.32 11.72
N PHE A 76 -11.88 -13.45 12.14
CA PHE A 76 -13.31 -13.62 11.91
C PHE A 76 -13.70 -13.40 10.44
N GLU A 77 -13.08 -12.41 9.78
CA GLU A 77 -13.25 -12.20 8.33
C GLU A 77 -12.80 -13.45 7.55
N GLY A 78 -11.62 -13.98 7.86
CA GLY A 78 -11.13 -15.22 7.25
C GLY A 78 -12.04 -16.44 7.49
N LEU A 79 -12.67 -16.54 8.67
CA LEU A 79 -13.64 -17.61 8.94
C LEU A 79 -14.91 -17.45 8.09
N GLN A 80 -15.44 -16.25 7.96
CA GLN A 80 -16.60 -15.95 7.11
C GLN A 80 -16.32 -16.25 5.63
N GLU A 81 -15.11 -15.97 5.15
CA GLU A 81 -14.69 -16.32 3.80
C GLU A 81 -14.63 -17.82 3.58
N VAL A 82 -14.08 -18.58 4.52
CA VAL A 82 -14.08 -20.06 4.45
C VAL A 82 -15.50 -20.59 4.44
N GLU A 83 -16.39 -20.08 5.29
CA GLU A 83 -17.80 -20.48 5.28
C GLU A 83 -18.49 -20.14 3.94
N SER A 84 -18.21 -18.97 3.38
CA SER A 84 -18.73 -18.54 2.08
C SER A 84 -18.20 -19.41 0.96
N ALA A 85 -16.91 -19.75 0.97
CA ALA A 85 -16.28 -20.63 -0.01
C ALA A 85 -16.84 -22.06 0.02
N ILE A 86 -17.12 -22.58 1.22
CA ILE A 86 -17.74 -23.91 1.38
C ILE A 86 -19.21 -23.92 0.90
N LYS A 87 -19.92 -22.79 1.08
CA LYS A 87 -21.33 -22.65 0.66
C LYS A 87 -21.47 -22.39 -0.84
N SER A 88 -20.42 -21.88 -1.51
CA SER A 88 -20.41 -21.63 -2.95
C SER A 88 -19.79 -22.80 -3.70
N ASP A 89 -20.62 -23.57 -4.39
CA ASP A 89 -20.22 -24.73 -5.22
C ASP A 89 -19.76 -24.30 -6.63
N ASP A 90 -19.65 -22.98 -6.89
CA ASP A 90 -19.41 -22.40 -8.22
C ASP A 90 -17.95 -21.96 -8.48
N GLY A 91 -17.04 -22.23 -7.54
CA GLY A 91 -15.61 -21.86 -7.65
C GLY A 91 -15.33 -20.35 -7.67
N LYS A 92 -16.35 -19.52 -7.47
CA LYS A 92 -16.21 -18.07 -7.44
C LYS A 92 -15.69 -17.57 -6.09
N ILE A 93 -14.76 -16.66 -6.15
CA ILE A 93 -14.24 -15.99 -4.96
C ILE A 93 -15.09 -14.75 -4.70
N ARG A 94 -15.53 -14.61 -3.47
CA ARG A 94 -16.34 -13.48 -3.00
C ARG A 94 -15.63 -12.73 -1.91
N GLY A 95 -15.94 -11.46 -1.77
CA GLY A 95 -15.42 -10.66 -0.67
C GLY A 95 -15.24 -9.19 -1.05
N ARG A 96 -14.58 -8.46 -0.16
CA ARG A 96 -14.24 -7.04 -0.33
C ARG A 96 -12.73 -6.90 -0.15
N ILE A 97 -12.11 -6.08 -0.98
CA ILE A 97 -10.68 -5.76 -0.88
C ILE A 97 -10.52 -4.24 -0.88
N ARG A 98 -9.95 -3.70 0.19
CA ARG A 98 -9.57 -2.29 0.31
C ARG A 98 -8.09 -2.13 0.05
N VAL A 99 -7.77 -1.33 -0.96
CA VAL A 99 -6.41 -1.17 -1.46
C VAL A 99 -6.02 0.29 -1.44
N VAL A 100 -4.84 0.60 -0.92
CA VAL A 100 -4.23 1.92 -0.98
C VAL A 100 -2.89 1.83 -1.68
N GLY A 101 -2.62 2.76 -2.61
CA GLY A 101 -1.35 2.86 -3.32
C GLY A 101 -1.15 4.23 -3.95
N SER A 102 0.08 4.57 -4.35
CA SER A 102 0.29 5.80 -5.09
C SER A 102 -0.47 5.78 -6.43
N PRO A 103 -0.83 6.93 -7.00
CA PRO A 103 -1.55 7.00 -8.29
C PRO A 103 -0.91 6.16 -9.40
N GLU A 104 0.42 6.13 -9.47
CA GLU A 104 1.16 5.30 -10.43
C GLU A 104 0.96 3.80 -10.20
N VAL A 105 1.07 3.36 -8.94
CA VAL A 105 0.89 1.94 -8.58
C VAL A 105 -0.55 1.51 -8.85
N VAL A 106 -1.52 2.39 -8.57
CA VAL A 106 -2.93 2.15 -8.91
C VAL A 106 -3.09 2.00 -10.42
N HIS A 107 -2.53 2.91 -11.20
CA HIS A 107 -2.67 2.90 -12.66
C HIS A 107 -1.99 1.68 -13.31
N TRP A 108 -0.73 1.43 -12.96
CA TRP A 108 0.10 0.46 -13.67
C TRP A 108 -0.11 -0.99 -13.21
N PHE A 109 -0.48 -1.22 -11.94
CA PHE A 109 -0.50 -2.56 -11.37
C PHE A 109 -1.83 -2.94 -10.73
N ILE A 110 -2.46 -2.03 -9.97
CA ILE A 110 -3.69 -2.35 -9.23
C ILE A 110 -4.88 -2.45 -10.18
N ASN A 111 -5.11 -1.47 -11.03
CA ASN A 111 -6.24 -1.47 -11.97
C ASN A 111 -6.22 -2.66 -12.95
N PRO A 112 -5.07 -3.01 -13.58
CA PRO A 112 -5.02 -4.21 -14.43
C PRO A 112 -5.29 -5.50 -13.65
N ALA A 113 -4.79 -5.63 -12.42
CA ALA A 113 -5.06 -6.80 -11.59
C ALA A 113 -6.54 -6.90 -11.20
N ILE A 114 -7.19 -5.78 -10.88
CA ILE A 114 -8.64 -5.70 -10.62
C ILE A 114 -9.42 -6.10 -11.88
N ALA A 115 -9.10 -5.52 -13.04
CA ALA A 115 -9.78 -5.83 -14.30
C ALA A 115 -9.76 -7.33 -14.58
N ARG A 116 -8.60 -7.97 -14.43
CA ARG A 116 -8.45 -9.42 -14.59
C ARG A 116 -9.32 -10.22 -13.63
N MET A 117 -9.37 -9.83 -12.33
CA MET A 117 -10.22 -10.53 -11.36
C MET A 117 -11.70 -10.42 -11.68
N LEU A 118 -12.14 -9.25 -12.18
CA LEU A 118 -13.53 -9.03 -12.56
C LEU A 118 -13.88 -9.77 -13.87
N GLU A 119 -12.95 -9.85 -14.82
CA GLU A 119 -13.10 -10.63 -16.07
C GLU A 119 -13.22 -12.13 -15.81
N GLU A 120 -12.51 -12.66 -14.81
CA GLU A 120 -12.62 -14.05 -14.36
C GLU A 120 -13.93 -14.33 -13.59
N GLN A 121 -14.86 -13.37 -13.55
CA GLN A 121 -16.19 -13.46 -12.94
C GLN A 121 -16.19 -13.72 -11.43
N HIS A 122 -15.14 -13.28 -10.74
CA HIS A 122 -15.15 -13.27 -9.28
C HIS A 122 -16.09 -12.18 -8.73
N GLU A 123 -16.78 -12.49 -7.65
CA GLU A 123 -17.73 -11.56 -7.01
C GLU A 123 -17.03 -10.75 -5.90
N ILE A 124 -16.06 -9.92 -6.32
CA ILE A 124 -15.22 -9.11 -5.43
C ILE A 124 -15.66 -7.64 -5.51
N HIS A 125 -15.79 -7.01 -4.35
CA HIS A 125 -15.97 -5.58 -4.25
C HIS A 125 -14.64 -4.91 -3.91
N PHE A 126 -14.15 -4.02 -4.79
CA PHE A 126 -12.91 -3.28 -4.58
C PHE A 126 -13.19 -1.86 -4.09
N GLU A 127 -12.41 -1.43 -3.10
CA GLU A 127 -12.28 -0.04 -2.69
C GLU A 127 -10.82 0.37 -2.88
N VAL A 128 -10.59 1.32 -3.78
CA VAL A 128 -9.24 1.75 -4.15
C VAL A 128 -9.05 3.21 -3.79
N GLU A 129 -8.03 3.49 -3.00
CA GLU A 129 -7.59 4.85 -2.69
C GLU A 129 -6.23 5.12 -3.31
N ALA A 130 -6.15 6.17 -4.16
CA ALA A 130 -4.91 6.64 -4.72
C ALA A 130 -4.26 7.66 -3.77
N SER A 131 -3.33 7.20 -2.94
CA SER A 131 -2.69 8.03 -1.91
C SER A 131 -1.23 7.64 -1.69
N THR A 132 -0.39 8.63 -1.41
CA THR A 132 1.01 8.43 -0.96
C THR A 132 1.14 8.48 0.55
N ARG A 133 0.04 8.76 1.26
CA ARG A 133 -0.02 8.75 2.72
C ARG A 133 -0.01 7.31 3.20
N VAL A 134 0.77 7.04 4.23
CA VAL A 134 0.73 5.75 4.93
C VAL A 134 -0.58 5.68 5.72
N PRO A 135 -1.48 4.72 5.44
CA PRO A 135 -2.69 4.59 6.22
C PRO A 135 -2.37 4.16 7.66
N ASN A 136 -3.19 4.59 8.60
CA ASN A 136 -3.14 4.04 9.95
C ASN A 136 -4.03 2.78 9.99
N PRO A 137 -3.47 1.58 10.05
CA PRO A 137 -4.25 0.34 9.96
C PRO A 137 -5.18 0.12 11.16
N ILE A 138 -5.05 0.90 12.23
CA ILE A 138 -5.93 0.84 13.41
C ILE A 138 -7.21 1.67 13.15
N GLU A 139 -7.06 2.83 12.50
CA GLU A 139 -8.16 3.77 12.26
C GLU A 139 -8.82 3.55 10.90
N GLU A 140 -8.07 3.03 9.95
CA GLU A 140 -8.48 2.90 8.56
C GLU A 140 -8.36 1.43 8.14
N PRO A 141 -9.48 0.73 7.92
CA PRO A 141 -9.45 -0.66 7.48
C PRO A 141 -8.89 -0.71 6.05
N VAL A 142 -7.67 -1.19 5.88
CA VAL A 142 -6.98 -1.39 4.61
C VAL A 142 -6.45 -2.82 4.56
N ASP A 143 -6.81 -3.58 3.53
CA ASP A 143 -6.36 -4.97 3.38
C ASP A 143 -4.95 -5.03 2.78
N VAL A 144 -4.66 -4.16 1.81
CA VAL A 144 -3.36 -4.07 1.15
C VAL A 144 -2.95 -2.61 0.96
N TYR A 145 -1.77 -2.25 1.47
CA TYR A 145 -1.14 -0.97 1.20
C TYR A 145 0.13 -1.14 0.38
N PHE A 146 0.21 -0.48 -0.76
CA PHE A 146 1.38 -0.51 -1.63
C PHE A 146 2.29 0.70 -1.39
N SER A 147 3.58 0.45 -1.14
CA SER A 147 4.55 1.52 -0.91
C SER A 147 5.96 1.15 -1.36
N HIS A 148 6.73 2.18 -1.73
CA HIS A 148 8.16 2.07 -2.00
C HIS A 148 9.02 2.22 -0.74
N ARG A 149 8.42 2.59 0.38
CA ARG A 149 9.13 2.72 1.66
C ARG A 149 9.38 1.35 2.27
N ARG A 150 10.54 1.18 2.92
CA ARG A 150 10.84 -0.06 3.65
C ARG A 150 9.89 -0.24 4.84
N ALA A 151 9.58 -1.49 5.17
CA ALA A 151 8.68 -1.86 6.28
C ALA A 151 9.05 -1.22 7.62
N GLU A 152 10.34 -1.07 7.89
CA GLU A 152 10.89 -0.49 9.14
C GLU A 152 10.43 0.96 9.35
N VAL A 153 10.12 1.67 8.28
CA VAL A 153 9.69 3.08 8.31
C VAL A 153 8.17 3.20 8.48
N ILE A 154 7.40 2.16 8.15
CA ILE A 154 5.94 2.22 8.10
C ILE A 154 5.33 1.79 9.43
N ASN A 155 5.45 0.54 9.79
CA ASN A 155 4.95 0.00 11.05
C ASN A 155 5.49 -1.44 11.23
N LYS A 156 6.03 -1.77 12.40
CA LYS A 156 6.60 -3.09 12.69
C LYS A 156 5.56 -4.22 12.72
N SER A 157 4.28 -3.90 12.85
CA SER A 157 3.19 -4.89 12.82
C SER A 157 2.78 -5.30 11.41
N LEU A 158 3.19 -4.55 10.37
CA LEU A 158 2.89 -4.85 8.99
C LEU A 158 3.87 -5.88 8.39
N VAL A 159 3.33 -6.75 7.55
CA VAL A 159 4.11 -7.70 6.78
C VAL A 159 4.36 -7.15 5.39
N ALA A 160 5.61 -6.94 5.03
CA ALA A 160 6.01 -6.54 3.69
C ALA A 160 6.18 -7.75 2.78
N ARG A 161 5.51 -7.74 1.64
CA ARG A 161 5.74 -8.66 0.51
C ARG A 161 6.35 -7.89 -0.65
N PRO A 162 7.51 -8.28 -1.18
CA PRO A 162 8.08 -7.66 -2.37
C PRO A 162 7.18 -7.92 -3.58
N ILE A 163 6.94 -6.91 -4.39
CA ILE A 163 6.17 -6.99 -5.64
C ILE A 163 7.10 -6.92 -6.84
N CYS A 164 7.90 -5.85 -6.95
CA CYS A 164 8.89 -5.69 -8.01
C CYS A 164 10.01 -4.75 -7.60
N SER A 165 11.10 -4.78 -8.38
CA SER A 165 12.22 -3.85 -8.31
C SER A 165 12.24 -3.02 -9.59
N MET A 166 12.18 -1.69 -9.45
CA MET A 166 12.04 -0.77 -10.58
C MET A 166 13.36 -0.05 -10.85
N PRO A 167 14.04 -0.36 -11.96
CA PRO A 167 15.21 0.39 -12.39
C PRO A 167 14.89 1.87 -12.62
N GLN A 168 15.79 2.73 -12.21
CA GLN A 168 15.66 4.17 -12.27
C GLN A 168 16.65 4.77 -13.28
N GLY A 169 16.30 5.93 -13.82
CA GLY A 169 17.17 6.72 -14.68
C GLY A 169 16.93 8.21 -14.47
N LEU A 170 17.90 9.02 -14.90
CA LEU A 170 17.76 10.46 -15.00
C LEU A 170 17.32 10.83 -16.41
N PHE A 171 16.38 11.77 -16.51
CA PHE A 171 15.78 12.20 -17.76
C PHE A 171 15.66 13.72 -17.82
N ALA A 172 15.76 14.25 -19.04
CA ALA A 172 15.54 15.65 -19.33
C ALA A 172 14.85 15.81 -20.68
N SER A 173 14.14 16.90 -20.87
CA SER A 173 13.66 17.30 -22.20
C SER A 173 14.82 17.77 -23.06
N PRO A 174 14.84 17.48 -24.37
CA PRO A 174 15.77 18.12 -25.34
C PRO A 174 15.74 19.65 -25.25
N LEU A 175 14.63 20.24 -24.88
CA LEU A 175 14.49 21.70 -24.69
C LEU A 175 15.44 22.24 -23.61
N LEU A 176 15.61 21.50 -22.51
CA LEU A 176 16.53 21.88 -21.43
C LEU A 176 17.99 21.81 -21.93
N LEU A 177 18.31 20.82 -22.73
CA LEU A 177 19.68 20.55 -23.20
C LEU A 177 20.09 21.40 -24.40
N ALA A 178 19.15 22.09 -25.03
CA ALA A 178 19.41 22.89 -26.25
C ALA A 178 20.45 23.98 -25.99
N GLY A 179 21.48 24.03 -26.84
CA GLY A 179 22.56 25.01 -26.74
C GLY A 179 23.58 24.79 -25.62
N ARG A 180 23.48 23.69 -24.88
CA ARG A 180 24.41 23.33 -23.77
C ARG A 180 24.97 21.92 -24.01
N LYS A 181 26.19 21.66 -23.53
CA LYS A 181 26.74 20.28 -23.50
C LYS A 181 26.01 19.48 -22.44
N PRO A 182 25.35 18.34 -22.80
CA PRO A 182 24.67 17.53 -21.83
C PRO A 182 25.62 16.96 -20.76
N PRO A 183 25.14 16.67 -19.54
CA PRO A 183 25.95 16.06 -18.48
C PRO A 183 26.59 14.75 -18.95
N ARG A 184 27.88 14.57 -18.65
CA ARG A 184 28.66 13.36 -18.97
C ARG A 184 29.12 12.61 -17.75
N VAL A 185 29.30 13.33 -16.64
CA VAL A 185 29.68 12.79 -15.34
C VAL A 185 28.72 13.32 -14.27
N PRO A 186 28.60 12.63 -13.12
CA PRO A 186 27.70 13.06 -12.04
C PRO A 186 27.86 14.52 -11.63
N ASP A 187 29.10 15.02 -11.51
CA ASP A 187 29.41 16.40 -11.08
C ASP A 187 28.85 17.47 -12.01
N ASP A 188 28.64 17.14 -13.28
CA ASP A 188 28.03 18.07 -14.23
C ASP A 188 26.60 18.43 -13.84
N LEU A 189 25.90 17.56 -13.08
CA LEU A 189 24.52 17.79 -12.63
C LEU A 189 24.41 19.01 -11.70
N LEU A 190 25.49 19.39 -11.01
CA LEU A 190 25.52 20.60 -10.16
C LEU A 190 25.26 21.91 -10.95
N GLN A 191 25.43 21.87 -12.27
CA GLN A 191 25.19 23.03 -13.13
C GLN A 191 23.80 23.02 -13.79
N TRP A 192 22.96 22.04 -13.45
CA TRP A 192 21.65 21.85 -14.07
C TRP A 192 20.53 21.98 -13.04
N PRO A 193 19.40 22.58 -13.41
CA PRO A 193 18.23 22.58 -12.54
C PRO A 193 17.73 21.14 -12.39
N CYS A 194 17.42 20.74 -11.16
CA CYS A 194 16.90 19.42 -10.84
C CYS A 194 15.50 19.51 -10.28
N LEU A 195 14.68 18.50 -10.56
CA LEU A 195 13.34 18.32 -10.01
C LEU A 195 13.38 17.09 -9.11
N GLY A 196 13.40 17.33 -7.78
CA GLY A 196 13.59 16.32 -6.78
C GLY A 196 12.28 15.79 -6.20
N ARG A 197 12.40 14.69 -5.44
CA ARG A 197 11.34 14.15 -4.62
C ARG A 197 11.53 14.61 -3.17
N GLN A 198 10.43 14.90 -2.49
CA GLN A 198 10.50 15.26 -1.08
C GLN A 198 11.08 14.11 -0.25
N GLY A 199 12.10 14.40 0.55
CA GLY A 199 12.81 13.41 1.37
C GLY A 199 13.93 12.64 0.65
N GLU A 200 14.28 13.02 -0.60
CA GLU A 200 15.44 12.51 -1.35
C GLU A 200 16.42 13.66 -1.61
N PRO A 201 17.33 13.97 -0.68
CA PRO A 201 18.23 15.10 -0.81
C PRO A 201 19.37 14.86 -1.80
N GLU A 202 19.62 13.60 -2.17
CA GLU A 202 20.70 13.19 -3.06
C GLU A 202 20.30 12.03 -3.95
N TRP A 203 20.96 11.92 -5.09
CA TRP A 203 20.86 10.76 -5.99
C TRP A 203 22.11 9.90 -5.86
N GLU A 204 21.94 8.61 -5.63
CA GLU A 204 23.01 7.64 -5.68
C GLU A 204 23.14 7.09 -7.12
N LEU A 205 24.18 7.54 -7.82
CA LEU A 205 24.54 7.09 -9.16
C LEU A 205 25.61 6.02 -9.05
N ILE A 206 25.48 4.94 -9.81
CA ILE A 206 26.44 3.82 -9.85
C ILE A 206 27.04 3.79 -11.24
N ASP A 207 28.37 3.89 -11.33
CA ASP A 207 29.10 3.80 -12.58
C ASP A 207 29.19 2.36 -13.12
N PRO A 208 29.64 2.13 -14.36
CA PRO A 208 29.78 0.79 -14.93
C PRO A 208 30.78 -0.11 -14.19
N GLN A 209 31.65 0.45 -13.34
CA GLN A 209 32.61 -0.26 -12.50
C GLN A 209 32.04 -0.60 -11.13
N GLY A 210 30.82 -0.12 -10.82
CA GLY A 210 30.13 -0.35 -9.55
C GLY A 210 30.45 0.67 -8.46
N HIS A 211 31.19 1.75 -8.77
CA HIS A 211 31.44 2.80 -7.78
C HIS A 211 30.21 3.69 -7.61
N LYS A 212 29.95 4.08 -6.37
CA LYS A 212 28.83 4.93 -5.99
C LYS A 212 29.23 6.40 -5.94
N HIS A 213 28.43 7.23 -6.58
CA HIS A 213 28.55 8.67 -6.59
C HIS A 213 27.31 9.28 -5.97
N LEU A 214 27.44 9.89 -4.78
CA LEU A 214 26.34 10.59 -4.11
C LEU A 214 26.30 12.03 -4.61
N MET A 215 25.23 12.37 -5.31
CA MET A 215 25.04 13.70 -5.90
C MET A 215 23.93 14.45 -5.16
N PRO A 216 24.27 15.60 -4.52
CA PRO A 216 23.25 16.44 -3.91
C PRO A 216 22.28 16.95 -4.97
N VAL A 217 20.99 16.82 -4.70
CA VAL A 217 19.95 17.31 -5.60
C VAL A 217 19.67 18.78 -5.31
N GLN A 218 20.25 19.66 -6.12
CA GLN A 218 19.93 21.09 -6.07
C GLN A 218 18.55 21.33 -6.74
N ALA A 219 17.50 20.89 -6.03
CA ALA A 219 16.17 20.93 -6.59
C ALA A 219 15.59 22.33 -6.60
N ILE A 220 15.18 22.80 -7.78
CA ILE A 220 14.36 24.02 -7.93
C ILE A 220 12.89 23.75 -7.60
N LEU A 221 12.50 22.47 -7.56
CA LEU A 221 11.18 21.99 -7.13
C LEU A 221 11.33 20.66 -6.41
N LEU A 222 10.62 20.50 -5.30
CA LEU A 222 10.43 19.23 -4.62
C LEU A 222 8.96 18.81 -4.73
N ALA A 223 8.67 17.75 -5.49
CA ALA A 223 7.33 17.22 -5.66
C ALA A 223 7.32 15.70 -5.50
N THR A 224 6.48 15.19 -4.60
CA THR A 224 6.31 13.75 -4.41
C THR A 224 5.55 13.09 -5.56
N PRO A 225 4.45 13.66 -6.10
CA PRO A 225 3.77 13.07 -7.24
C PRO A 225 4.68 13.03 -8.47
N ASN A 226 4.74 11.87 -9.12
CA ASN A 226 5.56 11.66 -10.31
C ASN A 226 5.08 12.51 -11.49
N ASP A 227 3.77 12.61 -11.65
CA ASP A 227 3.14 13.36 -12.74
C ASP A 227 3.56 14.82 -12.74
N ALA A 228 3.63 15.45 -11.56
CA ALA A 228 4.07 16.84 -11.43
C ALA A 228 5.51 17.03 -11.91
N ARG A 229 6.42 16.11 -11.54
CA ARG A 229 7.81 16.17 -12.02
C ARG A 229 7.90 15.85 -13.50
N MET A 230 7.12 14.89 -13.99
CA MET A 230 7.09 14.50 -15.41
C MET A 230 6.66 15.68 -16.29
N ASP A 231 5.54 16.35 -15.96
CA ASP A 231 5.07 17.51 -16.70
C ASP A 231 6.13 18.62 -16.79
N LEU A 232 6.76 18.94 -15.68
CA LEU A 232 7.79 19.99 -15.63
C LEU A 232 9.08 19.57 -16.35
N THR A 233 9.44 18.28 -16.30
CA THR A 233 10.59 17.76 -17.05
C THR A 233 10.34 17.85 -18.54
N LEU A 234 9.15 17.47 -19.02
CA LEU A 234 8.74 17.57 -20.42
C LEU A 234 8.78 19.03 -20.93
N ARG A 235 8.48 19.99 -20.07
CA ARG A 235 8.58 21.43 -20.37
C ARG A 235 10.02 21.97 -20.38
N GLY A 236 11.01 21.12 -20.06
CA GLY A 236 12.42 21.52 -20.05
C GLY A 236 12.84 22.32 -18.81
N LEU A 237 12.16 22.18 -17.69
CA LEU A 237 12.43 22.95 -16.47
C LEU A 237 13.50 22.32 -15.57
N GLY A 238 13.84 21.05 -15.77
CA GLY A 238 14.89 20.40 -14.99
C GLY A 238 15.10 18.94 -15.33
N ILE A 239 16.17 18.38 -14.78
CA ILE A 239 16.49 16.95 -14.82
C ILE A 239 15.73 16.29 -13.67
N ALA A 240 15.08 15.13 -13.92
CA ALA A 240 14.37 14.37 -12.91
C ALA A 240 14.68 12.89 -13.00
N GLN A 241 14.48 12.20 -11.88
CA GLN A 241 14.56 10.76 -11.77
C GLN A 241 13.17 10.14 -11.98
N PHE A 242 13.14 9.13 -12.87
CA PHE A 242 11.94 8.31 -13.13
C PHE A 242 12.34 6.84 -13.20
N ASN A 243 11.37 5.94 -12.95
CA ASN A 243 11.54 4.54 -13.33
C ASN A 243 11.52 4.43 -14.86
N LEU A 244 12.26 3.45 -15.40
CA LEU A 244 12.44 3.35 -16.85
C LEU A 244 11.10 3.24 -17.62
N PRO A 245 10.16 2.36 -17.24
CA PRO A 245 8.87 2.26 -17.93
C PRO A 245 8.05 3.56 -17.93
N SER A 246 8.03 4.31 -16.83
CA SER A 246 7.30 5.59 -16.78
C SER A 246 7.82 6.63 -17.79
N ALA A 247 9.10 6.54 -18.13
CA ALA A 247 9.73 7.45 -19.08
C ALA A 247 9.72 6.95 -20.54
N ASN A 248 9.46 5.64 -20.77
CA ASN A 248 9.62 5.01 -22.08
C ASN A 248 8.85 5.71 -23.20
N GLU A 249 7.56 5.98 -23.00
CA GLU A 249 6.74 6.64 -24.03
C GLU A 249 7.30 8.02 -24.40
N ALA A 250 7.73 8.78 -23.40
CA ALA A 250 8.31 10.10 -23.63
C ALA A 250 9.70 10.03 -24.29
N VAL A 251 10.46 8.98 -24.02
CA VAL A 251 11.75 8.74 -24.66
C VAL A 251 11.55 8.29 -26.12
N GLU A 252 10.66 7.33 -26.37
CA GLU A 252 10.35 6.83 -27.71
C GLU A 252 9.79 7.94 -28.61
N SER A 253 8.96 8.83 -28.05
CA SER A 253 8.45 10.00 -28.78
C SER A 253 9.46 11.17 -28.89
N GLY A 254 10.67 11.02 -28.35
CA GLY A 254 11.72 12.05 -28.38
C GLY A 254 11.46 13.27 -27.51
N LYS A 255 10.44 13.23 -26.63
CA LYS A 255 10.12 14.31 -25.68
C LYS A 255 11.06 14.33 -24.47
N LEU A 256 11.62 13.17 -24.14
CA LEU A 256 12.65 13.02 -23.11
C LEU A 256 13.87 12.30 -23.68
N VAL A 257 15.02 12.58 -23.10
CA VAL A 257 16.26 11.83 -23.33
C VAL A 257 16.84 11.40 -21.98
N ARG A 258 17.49 10.25 -21.97
CA ARG A 258 18.21 9.76 -20.79
C ARG A 258 19.47 10.59 -20.58
N VAL A 259 19.63 11.09 -19.37
CA VAL A 259 20.83 11.81 -18.91
C VAL A 259 21.74 10.80 -18.20
N LEU A 260 23.05 10.90 -18.41
CA LEU A 260 24.04 9.97 -17.85
C LEU A 260 23.70 8.49 -18.13
N PRO A 261 23.50 8.07 -19.39
CA PRO A 261 23.00 6.73 -19.72
C PRO A 261 23.97 5.59 -19.29
N GLY A 262 25.24 5.91 -19.07
CA GLY A 262 26.24 4.98 -18.55
C GLY A 262 26.13 4.75 -17.02
N TYR A 263 25.32 5.51 -16.33
CA TYR A 263 25.11 5.37 -14.89
C TYR A 263 23.75 4.76 -14.60
N THR A 264 23.68 3.95 -13.54
CA THR A 264 22.42 3.44 -12.98
C THR A 264 22.14 4.11 -11.65
N LEU A 265 20.86 4.21 -11.27
CA LEU A 265 20.47 4.64 -9.94
C LEU A 265 20.04 3.43 -9.12
N GLN A 266 20.00 3.59 -7.79
CA GLN A 266 19.47 2.55 -6.94
C GLN A 266 18.03 2.21 -7.35
N ASN A 267 17.76 0.93 -7.55
CA ASN A 267 16.41 0.47 -7.87
C ASN A 267 15.43 0.82 -6.75
N MET A 268 14.25 1.22 -7.16
CA MET A 268 13.15 1.46 -6.23
C MET A 268 12.29 0.21 -6.10
N SER A 269 12.24 -0.37 -4.91
CA SER A 269 11.45 -1.57 -4.65
C SER A 269 10.01 -1.20 -4.27
N LEU A 270 9.03 -1.91 -4.84
CA LEU A 270 7.62 -1.83 -4.45
C LEU A 270 7.28 -3.01 -3.53
N TYR A 271 6.61 -2.71 -2.44
CA TYR A 271 6.13 -3.69 -1.47
C TYR A 271 4.62 -3.57 -1.30
N ALA A 272 3.96 -4.71 -1.11
CA ALA A 272 2.62 -4.79 -0.56
C ALA A 272 2.72 -5.03 0.96
N PHE A 273 2.04 -4.21 1.74
CA PHE A 273 1.98 -4.30 3.19
C PHE A 273 0.62 -4.82 3.61
N LEU A 274 0.63 -5.79 4.53
CA LEU A 274 -0.54 -6.50 5.04
C LEU A 274 -0.48 -6.51 6.57
N LEU A 275 -1.63 -6.51 7.22
CA LEU A 275 -1.73 -6.51 8.69
C LEU A 275 -1.27 -7.81 9.35
N SER A 276 -1.34 -8.95 8.67
CA SER A 276 -1.05 -10.25 9.26
C SER A 276 -0.38 -11.23 8.30
N ARG A 277 0.44 -12.14 8.86
CA ARG A 277 1.02 -13.28 8.12
C ARG A 277 0.12 -14.51 8.07
N ARG A 278 -0.84 -14.63 8.98
CA ARG A 278 -1.43 -15.94 9.31
C ARG A 278 -2.75 -16.24 8.62
N LEU A 279 -3.54 -15.27 8.21
CA LEU A 279 -4.83 -15.49 7.55
C LEU A 279 -5.07 -14.38 6.52
N ILE A 280 -4.37 -14.47 5.38
CA ILE A 280 -4.65 -13.57 4.28
C ILE A 280 -5.82 -14.16 3.51
N PRO A 281 -6.91 -13.43 3.33
CA PRO A 281 -8.06 -13.85 2.55
C PRO A 281 -7.66 -14.36 1.16
N GLN A 282 -8.33 -15.40 0.65
CA GLN A 282 -8.02 -15.98 -0.65
C GLN A 282 -8.12 -14.93 -1.77
N ALA A 283 -9.12 -14.06 -1.70
CA ALA A 283 -9.30 -12.95 -2.62
C ALA A 283 -8.06 -12.03 -2.67
N VAL A 284 -7.52 -11.67 -1.49
CA VAL A 284 -6.30 -10.84 -1.38
C VAL A 284 -5.07 -11.58 -1.90
N GLN A 285 -4.95 -12.90 -1.68
CA GLN A 285 -3.82 -13.68 -2.20
C GLN A 285 -3.81 -13.70 -3.73
N ILE A 286 -4.97 -13.88 -4.36
CA ILE A 286 -5.11 -13.86 -5.82
C ILE A 286 -4.84 -12.47 -6.36
N PHE A 287 -5.39 -11.43 -5.73
CA PHE A 287 -5.15 -10.06 -6.10
C PHE A 287 -3.65 -9.71 -6.07
N LEU A 288 -2.94 -10.09 -5.02
CA LEU A 288 -1.48 -9.89 -4.92
C LEU A 288 -0.70 -10.67 -5.98
N ARG A 289 -1.13 -11.89 -6.31
CA ARG A 289 -0.53 -12.66 -7.38
C ARG A 289 -0.69 -11.94 -8.72
N TYR A 290 -1.89 -11.47 -9.06
CA TYR A 290 -2.15 -10.75 -10.31
C TYR A 290 -1.40 -9.42 -10.35
N THR A 291 -1.38 -8.66 -9.25
CA THR A 291 -0.59 -7.43 -9.16
C THR A 291 0.90 -7.70 -9.41
N THR A 292 1.44 -8.80 -8.88
CA THR A 292 2.85 -9.19 -9.11
C THR A 292 3.08 -9.59 -10.57
N GLU A 293 2.15 -10.33 -11.17
CA GLU A 293 2.21 -10.72 -12.59
C GLU A 293 2.13 -9.49 -13.51
N GLU A 294 1.28 -8.53 -13.21
CA GLU A 294 1.21 -7.26 -13.94
C GLU A 294 2.53 -6.47 -13.82
N ALA A 295 3.10 -6.41 -12.62
CA ALA A 295 4.38 -5.74 -12.40
C ALA A 295 5.53 -6.39 -13.20
N LYS A 296 5.53 -7.73 -13.32
CA LYS A 296 6.55 -8.46 -14.11
C LYS A 296 6.51 -8.18 -15.61
N LYS A 297 5.39 -7.70 -16.16
CA LYS A 297 5.33 -7.28 -17.56
C LYS A 297 6.24 -6.08 -17.85
N TYR A 298 6.43 -5.21 -16.85
CA TYR A 298 7.26 -4.01 -16.95
C TYR A 298 8.64 -4.19 -16.32
N PHE A 299 8.73 -5.05 -15.30
CA PHE A 299 9.92 -5.29 -14.48
C PHE A 299 10.15 -6.79 -14.34
N PRO A 300 10.64 -7.47 -15.37
CA PRO A 300 11.04 -8.86 -15.27
C PRO A 300 12.17 -9.02 -14.24
N ASP A 301 12.19 -10.20 -13.57
CA ASP A 301 13.18 -10.55 -12.53
C ASP A 301 14.61 -10.52 -13.07
#